data_1f3819e618a068f8555e48828f939d16
#
_entry.id   1f3819e618a068f8555e48828f939d16
#
_cell.length_a   1.000
_cell.length_b   1.000
_cell.length_c   1.000
_cell.angle_alpha   90.00
_cell.angle_beta   90.00
_cell.angle_gamma   90.00
#
_symmetry.space_group_name_H-M   'P 1'
#
loop_
_entity.id
_entity.type
_entity.pdbx_description
1 polymer ?
#
loop_
_entity_poly.entity_id
_entity_poly.type
_entity_poly.pdbx_seq_one_letter_code
_entity_poly.pdbx_strand_id
1 'polypeptide(L)'
;IRGDDADRDAQFVRELSDKWELPCFEVFEDVPAYAKKWGMSEEEAGRACRYEQFEKLRREKNADCIAVAHHKEDQAETFLFRLIRGSSARGLAAMLPKRDFIIRPLLFAEKGDILAFLEEKKIPWREDITNQDTAYQRNWIRKELLPLLKENLNPGAVRHIADAADDIGKWRKYIREQAECEAEHVIFHEGKEVLLRRDVCRGLPEVLQKEILSLFLEQGISGVKDVTRAHYEALYEKIAEKGNGTFSLPGGYFVICDYEHFRLTKNKPKKQENVCVECDMASGNIVEMDGVYYRFRFEVVAREKLDSEIPQKDYTKWFDYDKINSKLTIRNPRPGDFFVLDDKGHKKK
;
A
#
# COMPACT_ATOMS: atom_id res chain seq x y z
N ILE A 1 7.32 29.15 -16.49
CA ILE A 1 8.03 28.19 -17.35
C ILE A 1 7.75 28.47 -18.83
N ARG A 2 6.62 29.06 -19.20
CA ARG A 2 6.14 29.15 -20.58
C ARG A 2 6.21 30.55 -21.20
N GLY A 3 6.69 31.58 -20.47
CA GLY A 3 6.78 32.96 -20.95
C GLY A 3 5.46 33.46 -21.58
N ASP A 4 5.57 34.13 -22.74
CA ASP A 4 4.46 34.78 -23.43
C ASP A 4 3.25 33.86 -23.76
N ASP A 5 3.45 32.54 -23.92
CA ASP A 5 2.37 31.61 -24.19
C ASP A 5 1.51 31.35 -22.94
N ALA A 6 2.14 31.30 -21.77
CA ALA A 6 1.39 31.18 -20.50
C ALA A 6 0.53 32.41 -20.23
N ASP A 7 1.06 33.61 -20.56
CA ASP A 7 0.33 34.87 -20.38
C ASP A 7 -0.89 34.94 -21.34
N ARG A 8 -0.72 34.47 -22.58
CA ARG A 8 -1.84 34.38 -23.55
C ARG A 8 -2.91 33.36 -23.12
N ASP A 9 -2.49 32.24 -22.55
CA ASP A 9 -3.42 31.23 -22.04
C ASP A 9 -4.19 31.77 -20.82
N ALA A 10 -3.51 32.46 -19.90
CA ALA A 10 -4.13 33.10 -18.75
C ALA A 10 -5.12 34.19 -19.17
N GLN A 11 -4.73 35.04 -20.17
CA GLN A 11 -5.62 36.07 -20.72
C GLN A 11 -6.86 35.45 -21.36
N PHE A 12 -6.70 34.38 -22.15
CA PHE A 12 -7.81 33.68 -22.78
C PHE A 12 -8.81 33.14 -21.74
N VAL A 13 -8.30 32.55 -20.66
CA VAL A 13 -9.17 32.03 -19.58
C VAL A 13 -9.90 33.17 -18.86
N ARG A 14 -9.23 34.30 -18.60
CA ARG A 14 -9.87 35.50 -18.02
C ARG A 14 -11.02 35.99 -18.87
N GLU A 15 -10.78 36.24 -20.16
CA GLU A 15 -11.78 36.76 -21.10
C GLU A 15 -13.00 35.81 -21.19
N LEU A 16 -12.76 34.49 -21.19
CA LEU A 16 -13.82 33.50 -21.20
C LEU A 16 -14.62 33.47 -19.89
N SER A 17 -13.93 33.59 -18.76
CA SER A 17 -14.55 33.64 -17.43
C SER A 17 -15.42 34.90 -17.26
N ASP A 18 -14.90 36.05 -17.70
CA ASP A 18 -15.64 37.32 -17.66
C ASP A 18 -16.91 37.25 -18.54
N LYS A 19 -16.78 36.65 -19.75
CA LYS A 19 -17.91 36.44 -20.66
C LYS A 19 -19.01 35.57 -20.04
N TRP A 20 -18.64 34.64 -19.17
CA TRP A 20 -19.58 33.73 -18.52
C TRP A 20 -19.93 34.14 -17.07
N GLU A 21 -19.46 35.29 -16.64
CA GLU A 21 -19.67 35.81 -15.30
C GLU A 21 -19.21 34.84 -14.21
N LEU A 22 -18.11 34.11 -14.49
CA LEU A 22 -17.52 33.15 -13.56
C LEU A 22 -16.29 33.74 -12.87
N PRO A 23 -16.08 33.50 -11.56
CA PRO A 23 -14.88 33.93 -10.88
C PRO A 23 -13.64 33.20 -11.40
N CYS A 24 -12.58 33.97 -11.76
CA CYS A 24 -11.29 33.45 -12.18
C CYS A 24 -10.25 33.72 -11.10
N PHE A 25 -9.44 32.71 -10.77
CA PHE A 25 -8.35 32.81 -9.79
C PHE A 25 -7.05 32.41 -10.44
N GLU A 26 -6.10 33.35 -10.47
CA GLU A 26 -4.79 33.11 -11.03
C GLU A 26 -3.76 32.94 -9.91
N VAL A 27 -2.87 31.98 -10.09
CA VAL A 27 -1.77 31.71 -9.15
C VAL A 27 -0.48 31.60 -9.95
N PHE A 28 0.55 32.31 -9.49
CA PHE A 28 1.89 32.29 -10.07
C PHE A 28 2.83 31.54 -9.13
N GLU A 29 3.50 30.52 -9.66
CA GLU A 29 4.45 29.68 -8.91
C GLU A 29 5.75 29.49 -9.67
N ASP A 30 6.87 29.61 -8.97
CA ASP A 30 8.19 29.29 -9.51
C ASP A 30 8.43 27.77 -9.43
N VAL A 31 7.95 27.06 -10.47
CA VAL A 31 8.06 25.61 -10.54
C VAL A 31 9.50 25.09 -10.54
N PRO A 32 10.48 25.71 -11.25
CA PRO A 32 11.89 25.35 -11.15
C PRO A 32 12.45 25.45 -9.72
N ALA A 33 12.15 26.54 -9.02
CA ALA A 33 12.56 26.69 -7.62
C ALA A 33 11.92 25.64 -6.71
N TYR A 34 10.65 25.33 -6.93
CA TYR A 34 9.93 24.27 -6.21
C TYR A 34 10.56 22.89 -6.48
N ALA A 35 10.84 22.56 -7.74
CA ALA A 35 11.48 21.31 -8.15
C ALA A 35 12.85 21.12 -7.45
N LYS A 36 13.68 22.18 -7.46
CA LYS A 36 14.98 22.19 -6.79
C LYS A 36 14.87 21.99 -5.27
N LYS A 37 13.92 22.66 -4.65
CA LYS A 37 13.68 22.58 -3.19
C LYS A 37 13.33 21.16 -2.74
N TRP A 38 12.54 20.43 -3.54
CA TRP A 38 12.02 19.12 -3.16
C TRP A 38 12.69 17.95 -3.88
N GLY A 39 13.70 18.22 -4.74
CA GLY A 39 14.47 17.19 -5.44
C GLY A 39 13.62 16.36 -6.42
N MET A 40 12.66 16.97 -7.10
CA MET A 40 11.77 16.31 -8.05
C MET A 40 11.91 16.90 -9.46
N SER A 41 11.37 16.20 -10.47
CA SER A 41 11.34 16.72 -11.84
C SER A 41 10.41 17.94 -11.94
N GLU A 42 10.62 18.81 -12.95
CA GLU A 42 9.75 19.98 -13.16
C GLU A 42 8.29 19.58 -13.46
N GLU A 43 8.06 18.44 -14.13
CA GLU A 43 6.72 17.91 -14.37
C GLU A 43 6.03 17.53 -13.05
N GLU A 44 6.74 16.80 -12.20
CA GLU A 44 6.21 16.41 -10.86
C GLU A 44 5.99 17.63 -9.97
N ALA A 45 6.92 18.59 -9.98
CA ALA A 45 6.82 19.84 -9.24
C ALA A 45 5.63 20.68 -9.71
N GLY A 46 5.46 20.88 -11.02
CA GLY A 46 4.32 21.60 -11.58
C GLY A 46 2.98 20.95 -11.27
N ARG A 47 2.96 19.62 -11.26
CA ARG A 47 1.78 18.87 -10.82
C ARG A 47 1.53 19.06 -9.32
N ALA A 48 2.55 18.94 -8.48
CA ALA A 48 2.43 19.10 -7.03
C ALA A 48 1.94 20.50 -6.65
N CYS A 49 2.58 21.55 -7.19
CA CYS A 49 2.16 22.96 -7.00
C CYS A 49 0.70 23.15 -7.39
N ARG A 50 0.28 22.65 -8.56
CA ARG A 50 -1.10 22.80 -9.04
C ARG A 50 -2.10 22.21 -8.06
N TYR A 51 -1.88 21.00 -7.57
CA TYR A 51 -2.81 20.35 -6.64
C TYR A 51 -2.79 20.99 -5.25
N GLU A 52 -1.65 21.49 -4.80
CA GLU A 52 -1.54 22.26 -3.55
C GLU A 52 -2.37 23.55 -3.62
N GLN A 53 -2.24 24.29 -4.73
CA GLN A 53 -3.03 25.52 -4.93
C GLN A 53 -4.53 25.24 -5.10
N PHE A 54 -4.89 24.17 -5.79
CA PHE A 54 -6.28 23.75 -5.90
C PHE A 54 -6.89 23.45 -4.53
N GLU A 55 -6.17 22.73 -3.67
CA GLU A 55 -6.66 22.40 -2.33
C GLU A 55 -6.73 23.64 -1.42
N LYS A 56 -5.77 24.55 -1.52
CA LYS A 56 -5.79 25.82 -0.81
C LYS A 56 -7.02 26.63 -1.21
N LEU A 57 -7.25 26.81 -2.51
CA LEU A 57 -8.39 27.55 -3.04
C LEU A 57 -9.72 26.88 -2.67
N ARG A 58 -9.81 25.56 -2.73
CA ARG A 58 -10.98 24.80 -2.31
C ARG A 58 -11.37 25.14 -0.87
N ARG A 59 -10.39 25.15 0.05
CA ARG A 59 -10.63 25.48 1.47
C ARG A 59 -11.03 26.95 1.65
N GLU A 60 -10.33 27.87 0.99
CA GLU A 60 -10.61 29.30 1.08
C GLU A 60 -12.02 29.65 0.57
N LYS A 61 -12.50 28.94 -0.44
CA LYS A 61 -13.82 29.16 -1.04
C LYS A 61 -14.92 28.24 -0.52
N ASN A 62 -14.60 27.37 0.46
CA ASN A 62 -15.51 26.36 0.99
C ASN A 62 -16.14 25.50 -0.13
N ALA A 63 -15.36 25.16 -1.16
CA ALA A 63 -15.83 24.31 -2.23
C ALA A 63 -15.80 22.82 -1.82
N ASP A 64 -16.80 22.07 -2.22
CA ASP A 64 -16.91 20.64 -1.89
C ASP A 64 -15.94 19.77 -2.70
N CYS A 65 -15.64 20.16 -3.94
CA CYS A 65 -14.79 19.38 -4.82
C CYS A 65 -14.00 20.25 -5.80
N ILE A 66 -13.02 19.62 -6.44
CA ILE A 66 -12.19 20.19 -7.51
C ILE A 66 -12.48 19.37 -8.77
N ALA A 67 -13.08 19.98 -9.78
CA ALA A 67 -13.27 19.35 -11.07
C ALA A 67 -12.04 19.55 -11.97
N VAL A 68 -11.53 18.46 -12.55
CA VAL A 68 -10.42 18.49 -13.51
C VAL A 68 -10.83 17.87 -14.84
N ALA A 69 -10.38 18.45 -15.94
CA ALA A 69 -10.82 18.12 -17.31
C ALA A 69 -10.04 16.97 -17.94
N HIS A 70 -9.73 15.91 -17.17
CA HIS A 70 -9.16 14.69 -17.76
C HIS A 70 -10.24 13.97 -18.57
N HIS A 71 -9.85 13.43 -19.72
CA HIS A 71 -10.73 12.74 -20.65
C HIS A 71 -10.25 11.30 -20.95
N LYS A 72 -10.91 10.59 -21.85
CA LYS A 72 -10.68 9.16 -22.10
C LYS A 72 -9.26 8.86 -22.60
N GLU A 73 -8.71 9.70 -23.46
CA GLU A 73 -7.32 9.55 -23.92
C GLU A 73 -6.32 9.66 -22.76
N ASP A 74 -6.52 10.60 -21.81
CA ASP A 74 -5.66 10.71 -20.62
C ASP A 74 -5.72 9.45 -19.76
N GLN A 75 -6.87 8.78 -19.74
CA GLN A 75 -7.04 7.49 -19.06
C GLN A 75 -6.20 6.41 -19.75
N ALA A 76 -6.30 6.29 -21.07
CA ALA A 76 -5.53 5.34 -21.85
C ALA A 76 -4.01 5.58 -21.75
N GLU A 77 -3.57 6.83 -21.82
CA GLU A 77 -2.17 7.22 -21.62
C GLU A 77 -1.67 6.79 -20.23
N THR A 78 -2.45 7.09 -19.19
CA THR A 78 -2.08 6.76 -17.82
C THR A 78 -2.03 5.25 -17.60
N PHE A 79 -2.93 4.51 -18.20
CA PHE A 79 -2.96 3.05 -18.15
C PHE A 79 -1.70 2.46 -18.78
N LEU A 80 -1.40 2.82 -20.05
CA LEU A 80 -0.22 2.34 -20.77
C LEU A 80 1.09 2.72 -20.07
N PHE A 81 1.19 3.97 -19.65
CA PHE A 81 2.37 4.43 -18.90
C PHE A 81 2.64 3.58 -17.65
N ARG A 82 1.58 3.27 -16.89
CA ARG A 82 1.69 2.46 -15.68
C ARG A 82 1.93 0.99 -15.97
N LEU A 83 1.30 0.45 -17.02
CA LEU A 83 1.49 -0.93 -17.47
C LEU A 83 2.95 -1.19 -17.86
N ILE A 84 3.52 -0.32 -18.69
CA ILE A 84 4.92 -0.43 -19.15
C ILE A 84 5.90 -0.34 -17.97
N ARG A 85 5.57 0.45 -16.94
CA ARG A 85 6.38 0.57 -15.71
C ARG A 85 6.17 -0.57 -14.71
N GLY A 86 5.38 -1.59 -15.03
CA GLY A 86 5.17 -2.75 -14.16
C GLY A 86 4.26 -2.49 -12.96
N SER A 87 3.29 -1.56 -13.09
CA SER A 87 2.33 -1.32 -12.02
C SER A 87 1.43 -2.53 -11.77
N SER A 88 1.09 -2.76 -10.50
CA SER A 88 0.08 -3.73 -10.10
C SER A 88 -1.34 -3.28 -10.52
N ALA A 89 -2.34 -4.13 -10.32
CA ALA A 89 -3.75 -3.79 -10.55
C ALA A 89 -4.17 -2.45 -9.88
N ARG A 90 -3.58 -2.13 -8.73
CA ARG A 90 -3.78 -0.84 -8.04
C ARG A 90 -3.37 0.36 -8.91
N GLY A 91 -2.27 0.24 -9.63
CA GLY A 91 -1.82 1.28 -10.56
C GLY A 91 -2.60 1.26 -11.86
N LEU A 92 -2.97 0.08 -12.37
CA LEU A 92 -3.66 -0.09 -13.65
C LEU A 92 -5.10 0.43 -13.66
N ALA A 93 -5.75 0.57 -12.51
CA ALA A 93 -7.02 1.32 -12.41
C ALA A 93 -6.91 2.78 -12.91
N ALA A 94 -5.71 3.23 -13.24
CA ALA A 94 -5.35 4.54 -13.77
C ALA A 94 -5.99 5.69 -12.97
N MET A 95 -6.88 6.48 -13.56
CA MET A 95 -7.55 7.58 -12.86
C MET A 95 -8.97 7.17 -12.46
N LEU A 96 -9.34 7.39 -11.20
CA LEU A 96 -10.70 7.18 -10.73
C LEU A 96 -11.58 8.40 -11.08
N PRO A 97 -12.87 8.23 -11.40
CA PRO A 97 -13.80 9.34 -11.63
C PRO A 97 -13.85 10.30 -10.43
N LYS A 98 -13.76 9.76 -9.21
CA LYS A 98 -13.64 10.53 -7.97
C LYS A 98 -12.52 9.97 -7.11
N ARG A 99 -11.69 10.87 -6.59
CA ARG A 99 -10.65 10.55 -5.59
C ARG A 99 -10.53 11.72 -4.63
N ASP A 100 -10.82 11.48 -3.37
CA ASP A 100 -10.85 12.52 -2.34
C ASP A 100 -11.79 13.67 -2.76
N PHE A 101 -11.27 14.88 -2.87
CA PHE A 101 -12.02 16.06 -3.31
C PHE A 101 -11.95 16.29 -4.83
N ILE A 102 -11.25 15.42 -5.57
CA ILE A 102 -11.06 15.60 -7.01
C ILE A 102 -12.08 14.75 -7.77
N ILE A 103 -12.82 15.39 -8.67
CA ILE A 103 -13.73 14.73 -9.61
C ILE A 103 -13.25 14.93 -11.05
N ARG A 104 -13.59 14.00 -11.93
CA ARG A 104 -13.21 14.00 -13.36
C ARG A 104 -14.45 13.82 -14.24
N PRO A 105 -15.24 14.87 -14.40
CA PRO A 105 -16.53 14.78 -15.11
C PRO A 105 -16.42 14.34 -16.56
N LEU A 106 -15.28 14.60 -17.22
CA LEU A 106 -15.07 14.30 -18.64
C LEU A 106 -14.33 12.97 -18.90
N LEU A 107 -14.04 12.17 -17.86
CA LEU A 107 -13.24 10.96 -18.00
C LEU A 107 -13.87 9.91 -18.93
N PHE A 108 -15.19 9.96 -19.12
CA PHE A 108 -15.95 9.10 -20.02
C PHE A 108 -15.93 9.55 -21.49
N ALA A 109 -15.63 10.84 -21.74
CA ALA A 109 -15.71 11.45 -23.06
C ALA A 109 -14.41 11.30 -23.85
N GLU A 110 -14.50 11.07 -25.14
CA GLU A 110 -13.37 11.14 -26.07
C GLU A 110 -13.06 12.60 -26.43
N LYS A 111 -11.79 12.93 -26.69
CA LYS A 111 -11.37 14.29 -27.05
C LYS A 111 -12.16 14.79 -28.28
N GLY A 112 -12.43 13.90 -29.24
CA GLY A 112 -13.23 14.24 -30.45
C GLY A 112 -14.64 14.71 -30.11
N ASP A 113 -15.32 14.04 -29.17
CA ASP A 113 -16.67 14.43 -28.73
C ASP A 113 -16.68 15.78 -28.04
N ILE A 114 -15.63 16.04 -27.21
CA ILE A 114 -15.47 17.32 -26.51
C ILE A 114 -15.29 18.46 -27.54
N LEU A 115 -14.42 18.27 -28.55
CA LEU A 115 -14.18 19.27 -29.58
C LEU A 115 -15.45 19.52 -30.42
N ALA A 116 -16.15 18.47 -30.84
CA ALA A 116 -17.42 18.61 -31.58
C ALA A 116 -18.47 19.39 -30.76
N PHE A 117 -18.57 19.12 -29.46
CA PHE A 117 -19.44 19.90 -28.57
C PHE A 117 -19.05 21.37 -28.49
N LEU A 118 -17.75 21.67 -28.37
CA LEU A 118 -17.26 23.05 -28.32
C LEU A 118 -17.54 23.80 -29.60
N GLU A 119 -17.38 23.14 -30.76
CA GLU A 119 -17.73 23.69 -32.11
C GLU A 119 -19.22 23.96 -32.22
N GLU A 120 -20.07 22.99 -31.86
CA GLU A 120 -21.54 23.15 -31.88
C GLU A 120 -22.00 24.36 -31.04
N LYS A 121 -21.40 24.50 -29.85
CA LYS A 121 -21.71 25.60 -28.92
C LYS A 121 -20.95 26.90 -29.24
N LYS A 122 -20.09 26.91 -30.26
CA LYS A 122 -19.22 28.04 -30.62
C LYS A 122 -18.38 28.55 -29.43
N ILE A 123 -17.89 27.62 -28.63
CA ILE A 123 -17.02 27.91 -27.50
C ILE A 123 -15.58 27.85 -28.01
N PRO A 124 -14.82 28.94 -27.93
CA PRO A 124 -13.42 28.91 -28.33
C PRO A 124 -12.58 28.08 -27.35
N TRP A 125 -11.51 27.46 -27.88
CA TRP A 125 -10.51 26.75 -27.10
C TRP A 125 -9.12 27.06 -27.58
N ARG A 126 -8.09 26.72 -26.80
CA ARG A 126 -6.68 26.82 -27.16
C ARG A 126 -5.99 25.46 -27.01
N GLU A 127 -5.07 25.18 -27.90
CA GLU A 127 -4.18 24.03 -27.77
C GLU A 127 -2.89 24.43 -27.03
N ASP A 128 -2.52 23.66 -26.02
CA ASP A 128 -1.27 23.83 -25.29
C ASP A 128 -0.08 23.34 -26.15
N ILE A 129 0.79 24.27 -26.54
CA ILE A 129 1.96 24.01 -27.40
C ILE A 129 2.93 23.02 -26.73
N THR A 130 3.02 22.96 -25.40
CA THR A 130 3.91 22.04 -24.70
C THR A 130 3.49 20.57 -24.85
N ASN A 131 2.25 20.29 -25.26
CA ASN A 131 1.85 18.97 -25.68
C ASN A 131 2.63 18.44 -26.89
N GLN A 132 3.45 19.31 -27.52
CA GLN A 132 4.23 18.93 -28.70
C GLN A 132 5.58 18.29 -28.37
N ASP A 133 6.11 18.43 -27.17
CA ASP A 133 7.40 17.90 -26.77
C ASP A 133 7.31 16.39 -26.44
N THR A 134 7.85 15.56 -27.33
CA THR A 134 7.91 14.10 -27.19
C THR A 134 9.03 13.60 -26.28
N ALA A 135 9.88 14.47 -25.75
CA ALA A 135 10.87 14.09 -24.73
C ALA A 135 10.20 13.54 -23.46
N TYR A 136 8.98 13.97 -23.19
CA TYR A 136 8.19 13.43 -22.08
C TYR A 136 7.50 12.14 -22.49
N GLN A 137 7.68 11.06 -21.71
CA GLN A 137 7.14 9.72 -22.01
C GLN A 137 5.63 9.71 -22.24
N ARG A 138 4.85 10.53 -21.52
CA ARG A 138 3.41 10.65 -21.72
C ARG A 138 3.06 11.28 -23.07
N ASN A 139 3.77 12.33 -23.44
CA ASN A 139 3.57 12.97 -24.75
C ASN A 139 3.94 12.02 -25.88
N TRP A 140 4.97 11.17 -25.70
CA TRP A 140 5.31 10.13 -26.65
C TRP A 140 4.18 9.08 -26.79
N ILE A 141 3.62 8.61 -25.68
CA ILE A 141 2.47 7.68 -25.72
C ILE A 141 1.30 8.32 -26.47
N ARG A 142 0.99 9.59 -26.19
CA ARG A 142 -0.10 10.35 -26.83
C ARG A 142 0.10 10.52 -28.33
N LYS A 143 1.32 10.87 -28.76
CA LYS A 143 1.59 11.27 -30.15
C LYS A 143 2.02 10.15 -31.05
N GLU A 144 2.70 9.17 -30.51
CA GLU A 144 3.27 8.08 -31.29
C GLU A 144 2.50 6.76 -31.04
N LEU A 145 2.45 6.30 -29.79
CA LEU A 145 1.94 4.98 -29.49
C LEU A 145 0.42 4.87 -29.71
N LEU A 146 -0.38 5.78 -29.18
CA LEU A 146 -1.84 5.71 -29.34
C LEU A 146 -2.29 5.84 -30.79
N PRO A 147 -1.73 6.75 -31.62
CA PRO A 147 -2.02 6.77 -33.06
C PRO A 147 -1.63 5.46 -33.74
N LEU A 148 -0.43 4.93 -33.49
CA LEU A 148 0.00 3.64 -34.06
C LEU A 148 -0.98 2.50 -33.73
N LEU A 149 -1.48 2.43 -32.50
CA LEU A 149 -2.46 1.43 -32.08
C LEU A 149 -3.80 1.63 -32.83
N LYS A 150 -4.24 2.88 -32.98
CA LYS A 150 -5.50 3.20 -33.67
C LYS A 150 -5.42 2.88 -35.17
N GLU A 151 -4.35 3.24 -35.83
CA GLU A 151 -4.19 3.11 -37.27
C GLU A 151 -3.87 1.69 -37.72
N ASN A 152 -2.99 1.00 -36.98
CA ASN A 152 -2.46 -0.29 -37.43
C ASN A 152 -3.15 -1.51 -36.79
N LEU A 153 -3.83 -1.34 -35.64
CA LEU A 153 -4.44 -2.47 -34.95
C LEU A 153 -5.96 -2.31 -34.81
N ASN A 154 -6.42 -1.24 -34.17
CA ASN A 154 -7.85 -1.06 -33.93
C ASN A 154 -8.19 0.43 -33.71
N PRO A 155 -9.08 1.03 -34.53
CA PRO A 155 -9.52 2.41 -34.32
C PRO A 155 -10.12 2.69 -32.94
N GLY A 156 -10.70 1.68 -32.29
CA GLY A 156 -11.22 1.74 -30.91
C GLY A 156 -10.20 1.51 -29.80
N ALA A 157 -8.90 1.40 -30.11
CA ALA A 157 -7.88 1.01 -29.13
C ALA A 157 -7.89 1.89 -27.86
N VAL A 158 -8.02 3.21 -28.01
CA VAL A 158 -8.07 4.15 -26.88
C VAL A 158 -9.24 3.84 -25.96
N ARG A 159 -10.42 3.64 -26.54
CA ARG A 159 -11.63 3.30 -25.79
C ARG A 159 -11.46 1.98 -25.05
N HIS A 160 -11.00 0.93 -25.72
CA HIS A 160 -10.81 -0.38 -25.12
C HIS A 160 -9.79 -0.36 -23.96
N ILE A 161 -8.71 0.41 -24.09
CA ILE A 161 -7.72 0.58 -23.03
C ILE A 161 -8.31 1.33 -21.83
N ALA A 162 -9.08 2.40 -22.09
CA ALA A 162 -9.73 3.16 -21.03
C ALA A 162 -10.82 2.34 -20.31
N ASP A 163 -11.61 1.55 -21.07
CA ASP A 163 -12.63 0.67 -20.51
C ASP A 163 -12.00 -0.43 -19.64
N ALA A 164 -10.86 -1.00 -20.07
CA ALA A 164 -10.11 -1.95 -19.26
C ALA A 164 -9.61 -1.33 -17.95
N ALA A 165 -9.14 -0.09 -17.96
CA ALA A 165 -8.75 0.64 -16.75
C ALA A 165 -9.94 0.85 -15.80
N ASP A 166 -11.11 1.18 -16.34
CA ASP A 166 -12.34 1.39 -15.57
C ASP A 166 -12.81 0.08 -14.92
N ASP A 167 -12.79 -1.03 -15.66
CA ASP A 167 -13.17 -2.35 -15.13
C ASP A 167 -12.22 -2.82 -14.02
N ILE A 168 -10.91 -2.64 -14.19
CA ILE A 168 -9.94 -2.89 -13.11
C ILE A 168 -10.25 -1.99 -11.91
N GLY A 169 -10.65 -0.75 -12.13
CA GLY A 169 -11.06 0.18 -11.08
C GLY A 169 -12.26 -0.32 -10.27
N LYS A 170 -13.29 -0.85 -10.96
CA LYS A 170 -14.50 -1.43 -10.35
C LYS A 170 -14.16 -2.68 -9.54
N TRP A 171 -13.38 -3.60 -10.13
CA TRP A 171 -12.94 -4.83 -9.43
C TRP A 171 -12.14 -4.50 -8.18
N ARG A 172 -11.23 -3.55 -8.28
CA ARG A 172 -10.44 -3.10 -7.15
C ARG A 172 -11.29 -2.48 -6.05
N LYS A 173 -12.29 -1.67 -6.41
CA LYS A 173 -13.24 -1.10 -5.45
C LYS A 173 -13.96 -2.21 -4.68
N TYR A 174 -14.48 -3.21 -5.39
CA TYR A 174 -15.13 -4.37 -4.77
C TYR A 174 -14.21 -5.13 -3.83
N ILE A 175 -12.97 -5.44 -4.28
CA ILE A 175 -11.97 -6.13 -3.46
C ILE A 175 -11.65 -5.32 -2.20
N ARG A 176 -11.54 -3.99 -2.33
CA ARG A 176 -11.25 -3.09 -1.21
C ARG A 176 -12.41 -3.10 -0.20
N GLU A 177 -13.63 -3.01 -0.64
CA GLU A 177 -14.83 -3.07 0.20
C GLU A 177 -14.91 -4.41 0.95
N GLN A 178 -14.64 -5.54 0.27
CA GLN A 178 -14.58 -6.85 0.93
C GLN A 178 -13.45 -6.92 1.95
N ALA A 179 -12.27 -6.38 1.61
CA ALA A 179 -11.14 -6.37 2.53
C ALA A 179 -11.39 -5.46 3.75
N GLU A 180 -12.11 -4.36 3.62
CA GLU A 180 -12.51 -3.49 4.73
C GLU A 180 -13.47 -4.20 5.69
N CYS A 181 -14.43 -4.96 5.17
CA CYS A 181 -15.30 -5.77 5.99
C CYS A 181 -14.52 -6.87 6.78
N GLU A 182 -13.63 -7.57 6.11
CA GLU A 182 -12.80 -8.60 6.76
C GLU A 182 -11.78 -7.98 7.74
N ALA A 183 -11.27 -6.78 7.46
CA ALA A 183 -10.30 -6.10 8.30
C ALA A 183 -10.81 -5.85 9.73
N GLU A 184 -12.11 -5.66 9.93
CA GLU A 184 -12.73 -5.51 11.27
C GLU A 184 -12.47 -6.72 12.17
N HIS A 185 -12.30 -7.91 11.57
CA HIS A 185 -12.03 -9.16 12.29
C HIS A 185 -10.55 -9.53 12.35
N VAL A 186 -9.73 -8.94 11.48
CA VAL A 186 -8.32 -9.28 11.27
C VAL A 186 -7.39 -8.24 11.87
N ILE A 187 -7.76 -6.96 11.82
CA ILE A 187 -6.92 -5.84 12.29
C ILE A 187 -7.51 -5.26 13.57
N PHE A 188 -6.67 -5.02 14.56
CA PHE A 188 -7.06 -4.39 15.82
C PHE A 188 -5.95 -3.48 16.35
N HIS A 189 -6.28 -2.66 17.35
CA HIS A 189 -5.37 -1.68 17.91
C HIS A 189 -5.06 -1.97 19.37
N GLU A 190 -3.79 -1.92 19.74
CA GLU A 190 -3.32 -1.93 21.13
C GLU A 190 -2.54 -0.65 21.42
N GLY A 191 -3.16 0.30 22.09
CA GLY A 191 -2.58 1.61 22.34
C GLY A 191 -2.26 2.36 21.05
N LYS A 192 -0.98 2.53 20.71
CA LYS A 192 -0.52 3.20 19.48
C LYS A 192 -0.11 2.21 18.38
N GLU A 193 -0.19 0.93 18.63
CA GLU A 193 0.24 -0.11 17.70
C GLU A 193 -0.94 -0.70 16.97
N VAL A 194 -0.71 -1.10 15.73
CA VAL A 194 -1.69 -1.79 14.89
C VAL A 194 -1.26 -3.25 14.81
N LEU A 195 -2.19 -4.15 15.05
CA LEU A 195 -1.97 -5.58 15.00
C LEU A 195 -2.83 -6.23 13.91
N LEU A 196 -2.29 -7.30 13.30
CA LEU A 196 -2.99 -8.11 12.32
C LEU A 196 -2.90 -9.59 12.73
N ARG A 197 -4.03 -10.28 12.82
CA ARG A 197 -4.13 -11.71 13.12
C ARG A 197 -3.73 -12.55 11.91
N ARG A 198 -2.57 -13.19 11.99
CA ARG A 198 -1.99 -13.96 10.88
C ARG A 198 -2.80 -15.20 10.52
N ASP A 199 -3.28 -15.92 11.52
CA ASP A 199 -4.08 -17.14 11.37
C ASP A 199 -5.37 -16.87 10.59
N VAL A 200 -6.11 -15.84 10.98
CA VAL A 200 -7.34 -15.41 10.33
C VAL A 200 -7.06 -14.90 8.92
N CYS A 201 -6.06 -14.03 8.77
CA CYS A 201 -5.67 -13.49 7.46
C CYS A 201 -5.29 -14.61 6.47
N ARG A 202 -4.56 -15.63 6.93
CA ARG A 202 -4.16 -16.79 6.11
C ARG A 202 -5.35 -17.59 5.57
N GLY A 203 -6.46 -17.62 6.28
CA GLY A 203 -7.69 -18.29 5.86
C GLY A 203 -8.43 -17.61 4.71
N LEU A 204 -8.10 -16.36 4.39
CA LEU A 204 -8.75 -15.57 3.35
C LEU A 204 -8.17 -15.84 1.96
N PRO A 205 -8.91 -15.54 0.89
CA PRO A 205 -8.37 -15.56 -0.47
C PRO A 205 -7.14 -14.64 -0.63
N GLU A 206 -6.16 -15.05 -1.44
CA GLU A 206 -4.90 -14.32 -1.64
C GLU A 206 -5.08 -12.84 -1.96
N VAL A 207 -6.04 -12.52 -2.81
CA VAL A 207 -6.32 -11.14 -3.21
C VAL A 207 -6.77 -10.27 -2.02
N LEU A 208 -7.54 -10.85 -1.08
CA LEU A 208 -7.97 -10.16 0.14
C LEU A 208 -6.82 -10.03 1.14
N GLN A 209 -5.99 -11.07 1.29
CA GLN A 209 -4.79 -11.00 2.15
C GLN A 209 -3.90 -9.80 1.76
N LYS A 210 -3.65 -9.62 0.46
CA LYS A 210 -2.83 -8.51 -0.07
C LYS A 210 -3.47 -7.14 0.19
N GLU A 211 -4.78 -7.01 0.05
CA GLU A 211 -5.47 -5.75 0.31
C GLU A 211 -5.57 -5.46 1.82
N ILE A 212 -5.76 -6.50 2.66
CA ILE A 212 -5.74 -6.37 4.13
C ILE A 212 -4.36 -5.93 4.63
N LEU A 213 -3.26 -6.43 4.05
CA LEU A 213 -1.93 -5.91 4.35
C LEU A 213 -1.79 -4.42 4.01
N SER A 214 -2.41 -3.98 2.91
CA SER A 214 -2.44 -2.54 2.58
C SER A 214 -3.19 -1.75 3.63
N LEU A 215 -4.37 -2.23 4.05
CA LEU A 215 -5.17 -1.61 5.11
C LEU A 215 -4.41 -1.55 6.44
N PHE A 216 -3.75 -2.65 6.80
CA PHE A 216 -2.93 -2.74 8.01
C PHE A 216 -1.81 -1.68 8.04
N LEU A 217 -1.10 -1.51 6.93
CA LEU A 217 -0.05 -0.49 6.84
C LEU A 217 -0.64 0.93 6.80
N GLU A 218 -1.74 1.14 6.10
CA GLU A 218 -2.42 2.44 5.99
C GLU A 218 -2.93 2.95 7.35
N GLN A 219 -3.38 2.05 8.23
CA GLN A 219 -3.85 2.41 9.57
C GLN A 219 -2.72 2.84 10.52
N GLY A 220 -1.51 2.32 10.33
CA GLY A 220 -0.39 2.60 11.25
C GLY A 220 0.69 3.53 10.70
N ILE A 221 0.76 3.75 9.39
CA ILE A 221 1.78 4.59 8.75
C ILE A 221 1.14 5.84 8.17
N SER A 222 1.48 6.99 8.73
CA SER A 222 1.10 8.28 8.13
C SER A 222 1.88 8.49 6.84
N GLY A 223 1.22 8.36 5.68
CA GLY A 223 1.82 8.56 4.37
C GLY A 223 2.62 7.34 3.87
N VAL A 224 1.92 6.33 3.37
CA VAL A 224 2.47 5.04 2.86
C VAL A 224 3.25 5.21 1.53
N LYS A 225 3.61 6.43 1.11
CA LYS A 225 4.20 6.70 -0.21
C LYS A 225 5.50 5.95 -0.48
N ASP A 226 6.29 5.68 0.55
CA ASP A 226 7.61 5.07 0.41
C ASP A 226 7.59 3.54 0.58
N VAL A 227 6.43 2.94 0.88
CA VAL A 227 6.29 1.48 0.94
C VAL A 227 6.14 0.93 -0.47
N THR A 228 7.16 0.22 -0.92
CA THR A 228 7.24 -0.33 -2.28
C THR A 228 6.54 -1.69 -2.39
N ARG A 229 6.31 -2.14 -3.63
CA ARG A 229 5.79 -3.47 -3.93
C ARG A 229 6.58 -4.59 -3.24
N ALA A 230 7.92 -4.48 -3.21
CA ALA A 230 8.78 -5.46 -2.55
C ALA A 230 8.50 -5.61 -1.04
N HIS A 231 8.16 -4.51 -0.35
CA HIS A 231 7.77 -4.56 1.06
C HIS A 231 6.46 -5.34 1.26
N TYR A 232 5.47 -5.11 0.39
CA TYR A 232 4.19 -5.85 0.45
C TYR A 232 4.38 -7.34 0.16
N GLU A 233 5.17 -7.70 -0.84
CA GLU A 233 5.47 -9.09 -1.20
C GLU A 233 6.18 -9.82 -0.06
N ALA A 234 7.19 -9.18 0.55
CA ALA A 234 7.91 -9.75 1.69
C ALA A 234 7.00 -9.98 2.91
N LEU A 235 6.07 -9.05 3.19
CA LEU A 235 5.08 -9.23 4.26
C LEU A 235 4.06 -10.32 3.92
N TYR A 236 3.63 -10.39 2.66
CA TYR A 236 2.70 -11.42 2.20
C TYR A 236 3.28 -12.83 2.34
N GLU A 237 4.54 -13.03 1.93
CA GLU A 237 5.23 -14.31 2.11
C GLU A 237 5.24 -14.74 3.58
N LYS A 238 5.41 -13.78 4.49
CA LYS A 238 5.40 -14.05 5.94
C LYS A 238 4.04 -14.42 6.51
N ILE A 239 2.93 -14.12 5.86
CA ILE A 239 1.61 -14.64 6.28
C ILE A 239 1.60 -16.16 6.22
N ALA A 240 2.16 -16.76 5.16
CA ALA A 240 2.19 -18.20 4.94
C ALA A 240 3.25 -18.92 5.79
N GLU A 241 4.40 -18.29 6.05
CA GLU A 241 5.48 -18.87 6.81
C GLU A 241 5.12 -19.04 8.30
N LYS A 242 5.61 -20.11 8.90
CA LYS A 242 5.58 -20.27 10.37
C LYS A 242 6.90 -19.77 10.93
N GLY A 243 6.86 -18.71 11.73
CA GLY A 243 8.06 -18.20 12.40
C GLY A 243 7.97 -16.74 12.80
N ASN A 244 8.90 -16.35 13.65
CA ASN A 244 9.05 -14.99 14.13
C ASN A 244 10.00 -14.22 13.23
N GLY A 245 9.87 -12.91 13.22
CA GLY A 245 10.77 -12.06 12.44
C GLY A 245 10.46 -10.58 12.61
N THR A 246 11.36 -9.76 12.12
CA THR A 246 11.17 -8.31 12.12
C THR A 246 11.47 -7.76 10.75
N PHE A 247 10.59 -6.96 10.22
CA PHE A 247 10.74 -6.23 8.97
C PHE A 247 10.90 -4.75 9.24
N SER A 248 11.92 -4.16 8.65
CA SER A 248 12.07 -2.70 8.63
C SER A 248 11.30 -2.12 7.47
N LEU A 249 10.53 -1.06 7.74
CA LEU A 249 9.81 -0.29 6.75
C LEU A 249 10.34 1.15 6.69
N PRO A 250 10.10 1.88 5.59
CA PRO A 250 10.44 3.29 5.50
C PRO A 250 9.82 4.12 6.63
N GLY A 251 10.44 5.27 6.94
CA GLY A 251 9.96 6.16 8.00
C GLY A 251 10.20 5.66 9.43
N GLY A 252 11.09 4.68 9.61
CA GLY A 252 11.45 4.13 10.91
C GLY A 252 10.38 3.23 11.53
N TYR A 253 9.51 2.68 10.71
CA TYR A 253 8.53 1.68 11.14
C TYR A 253 9.10 0.26 11.07
N PHE A 254 8.56 -0.61 11.90
CA PHE A 254 8.88 -2.04 11.96
C PHE A 254 7.59 -2.85 11.97
N VAL A 255 7.57 -3.96 11.26
CA VAL A 255 6.57 -5.02 11.43
C VAL A 255 7.25 -6.16 12.17
N ILE A 256 6.82 -6.41 13.39
CA ILE A 256 7.26 -7.54 14.20
C ILE A 256 6.26 -8.68 13.94
N CYS A 257 6.77 -9.80 13.49
CA CYS A 257 5.98 -10.99 13.21
C CYS A 257 6.20 -12.00 14.33
N ASP A 258 5.15 -12.41 15.00
CA ASP A 258 5.12 -13.58 15.86
C ASP A 258 4.26 -14.71 15.22
N TYR A 259 3.97 -15.78 15.94
CA TYR A 259 3.20 -16.92 15.43
C TYR A 259 1.75 -16.55 15.10
N GLU A 260 1.16 -15.59 15.80
CA GLU A 260 -0.26 -15.25 15.76
C GLU A 260 -0.51 -13.89 15.09
N HIS A 261 0.43 -12.93 15.24
CA HIS A 261 0.21 -11.55 14.86
C HIS A 261 1.35 -10.94 14.05
N PHE A 262 0.99 -9.95 13.25
CA PHE A 262 1.90 -8.88 12.82
C PHE A 262 1.62 -7.65 13.66
N ARG A 263 2.66 -7.04 14.21
CA ARG A 263 2.59 -5.82 15.01
C ARG A 263 3.33 -4.71 14.30
N LEU A 264 2.64 -3.64 13.96
CA LEU A 264 3.22 -2.44 13.32
C LEU A 264 3.55 -1.40 14.40
N THR A 265 4.81 -1.02 14.49
CA THR A 265 5.31 -0.13 15.54
C THR A 265 6.45 0.76 15.04
N LYS A 266 6.68 1.90 15.71
CA LYS A 266 7.91 2.72 15.56
C LYS A 266 9.01 2.33 16.55
N ASN A 267 8.67 1.51 17.52
CA ASN A 267 9.64 1.07 18.51
C ASN A 267 10.52 -0.02 17.88
N LYS A 268 11.80 0.28 17.74
CA LYS A 268 12.75 -0.76 17.32
C LYS A 268 12.68 -1.90 18.31
N PRO A 269 12.47 -3.16 17.85
CA PRO A 269 12.46 -4.28 18.76
C PRO A 269 13.78 -4.30 19.54
N LYS A 270 13.68 -4.34 20.85
CA LYS A 270 14.86 -4.52 21.70
C LYS A 270 15.53 -5.83 21.29
N LYS A 271 16.86 -5.84 21.18
CA LYS A 271 17.58 -7.12 21.08
C LYS A 271 17.08 -8.00 22.22
N GLN A 272 16.70 -9.24 21.90
CA GLN A 272 16.29 -10.22 22.91
C GLN A 272 17.33 -10.22 24.03
N GLU A 273 16.93 -9.82 25.23
CA GLU A 273 17.76 -10.02 26.39
C GLU A 273 17.95 -11.52 26.57
N ASN A 274 19.20 -11.95 26.83
CA ASN A 274 19.48 -13.36 27.01
C ASN A 274 18.81 -13.83 28.30
N VAL A 275 17.59 -14.30 28.21
CA VAL A 275 16.88 -14.91 29.33
C VAL A 275 17.51 -16.25 29.62
N CYS A 276 17.87 -16.48 30.86
CA CYS A 276 18.32 -17.79 31.37
C CYS A 276 17.91 -17.89 32.84
N VAL A 277 16.85 -18.63 33.10
CA VAL A 277 16.24 -18.79 34.43
C VAL A 277 16.27 -20.26 34.81
N GLU A 278 16.80 -20.59 35.98
CA GLU A 278 16.67 -21.94 36.53
C GLU A 278 15.21 -22.21 36.88
N CYS A 279 14.73 -23.39 36.50
CA CYS A 279 13.35 -23.78 36.75
C CYS A 279 13.16 -24.21 38.23
N ASP A 280 12.18 -23.60 38.87
CA ASP A 280 11.62 -24.14 40.11
C ASP A 280 10.49 -25.11 39.77
N MET A 281 10.76 -26.39 39.98
CA MET A 281 9.80 -27.48 39.67
C MET A 281 8.60 -27.49 40.62
N ALA A 282 8.71 -26.87 41.80
CA ALA A 282 7.69 -26.89 42.84
C ALA A 282 6.64 -25.76 42.66
N SER A 283 7.13 -24.54 42.41
CA SER A 283 6.29 -23.34 42.34
C SER A 283 5.93 -22.90 40.91
N GLY A 284 6.63 -23.46 39.92
CA GLY A 284 6.58 -22.98 38.54
C GLY A 284 7.34 -21.66 38.41
N ASN A 285 7.47 -21.19 37.15
CA ASN A 285 8.23 -19.98 36.85
C ASN A 285 7.40 -19.02 36.02
N ILE A 286 7.56 -17.72 36.30
CA ILE A 286 7.10 -16.66 35.42
C ILE A 286 8.37 -16.03 34.83
N VAL A 287 8.46 -15.99 33.51
CA VAL A 287 9.61 -15.46 32.79
C VAL A 287 9.11 -14.36 31.86
N GLU A 288 9.72 -13.19 31.96
CA GLU A 288 9.46 -12.09 31.03
C GLU A 288 10.40 -12.23 29.82
N MET A 289 9.82 -12.23 28.62
CA MET A 289 10.56 -12.22 27.36
C MET A 289 9.89 -11.19 26.43
N ASP A 290 10.66 -10.21 25.98
CA ASP A 290 10.17 -9.16 25.06
C ASP A 290 8.93 -8.39 25.59
N GLY A 291 8.83 -8.18 26.90
CA GLY A 291 7.70 -7.50 27.54
C GLY A 291 6.47 -8.38 27.73
N VAL A 292 6.56 -9.67 27.41
CA VAL A 292 5.50 -10.66 27.63
C VAL A 292 5.87 -11.59 28.75
N TYR A 293 4.93 -11.81 29.66
CA TYR A 293 5.11 -12.71 30.78
C TYR A 293 4.62 -14.10 30.44
N TYR A 294 5.53 -15.08 30.44
CA TYR A 294 5.22 -16.49 30.23
C TYR A 294 5.22 -17.22 31.56
N ARG A 295 4.13 -17.96 31.81
CA ARG A 295 4.03 -18.81 32.98
C ARG A 295 4.30 -20.27 32.60
N PHE A 296 5.37 -20.84 33.15
CA PHE A 296 5.72 -22.24 32.99
C PHE A 296 5.27 -23.03 34.23
N ARG A 297 4.51 -24.09 34.01
CA ARG A 297 4.09 -25.03 35.04
C ARG A 297 4.70 -26.38 34.75
N PHE A 298 5.29 -26.98 35.75
CA PHE A 298 5.90 -28.32 35.70
C PHE A 298 5.03 -29.27 36.54
N GLU A 299 4.82 -30.46 36.02
CA GLU A 299 4.09 -31.51 36.71
C GLU A 299 4.77 -32.84 36.45
N VAL A 300 5.10 -33.59 37.50
CA VAL A 300 5.62 -34.96 37.39
C VAL A 300 4.42 -35.91 37.52
N VAL A 301 4.17 -36.68 36.46
CA VAL A 301 3.06 -37.62 36.40
C VAL A 301 3.61 -39.03 36.30
N ALA A 302 3.18 -39.89 37.21
CA ALA A 302 3.55 -41.31 37.20
C ALA A 302 2.99 -41.95 35.90
N ARG A 303 3.80 -42.78 35.25
CA ARG A 303 3.45 -43.41 33.98
C ARG A 303 2.17 -44.29 34.08
N GLU A 304 1.91 -44.84 35.22
CA GLU A 304 0.74 -45.65 35.52
C GLU A 304 -0.58 -44.86 35.49
N LYS A 305 -0.51 -43.53 35.57
CA LYS A 305 -1.63 -42.60 35.53
C LYS A 305 -1.88 -42.04 34.10
N LEU A 306 -1.07 -42.42 33.14
CA LEU A 306 -1.23 -42.03 31.73
C LEU A 306 -1.92 -43.16 31.00
N ASP A 307 -2.94 -42.85 30.22
CA ASP A 307 -3.50 -43.75 29.23
C ASP A 307 -2.44 -44.15 28.19
N SER A 308 -2.70 -45.19 27.44
CA SER A 308 -1.73 -45.79 26.49
C SER A 308 -1.09 -44.80 25.50
N GLU A 309 -1.69 -43.65 25.29
CA GLU A 309 -1.14 -42.58 24.47
C GLU A 309 -0.89 -41.31 25.28
N ILE A 310 0.30 -40.68 25.07
CA ILE A 310 0.66 -39.41 25.69
C ILE A 310 -0.21 -38.29 25.04
N PRO A 311 -1.04 -37.56 25.82
CA PRO A 311 -1.91 -36.54 25.28
C PRO A 311 -1.10 -35.42 24.62
N GLN A 312 -1.36 -35.18 23.35
CA GLN A 312 -0.82 -34.04 22.64
C GLN A 312 -1.71 -32.81 22.86
N LYS A 313 -1.24 -31.84 23.63
CA LYS A 313 -1.92 -30.56 23.84
C LYS A 313 -1.01 -29.43 23.36
N ASP A 314 -1.62 -28.39 22.83
CA ASP A 314 -0.90 -27.17 22.50
C ASP A 314 -0.24 -26.59 23.76
N TYR A 315 0.97 -26.05 23.56
CA TYR A 315 1.80 -25.49 24.65
C TYR A 315 2.19 -26.48 25.77
N THR A 316 1.96 -27.79 25.61
CA THR A 316 2.39 -28.81 26.56
C THR A 316 3.44 -29.71 25.92
N LYS A 317 4.57 -29.92 26.62
CA LYS A 317 5.63 -30.82 26.19
C LYS A 317 5.89 -31.85 27.29
N TRP A 318 6.12 -33.07 26.87
CA TRP A 318 6.35 -34.21 27.73
C TRP A 318 7.81 -34.62 27.64
N PHE A 319 8.43 -34.87 28.79
CA PHE A 319 9.80 -35.32 28.91
C PHE A 319 9.88 -36.51 29.87
N ASP A 320 10.79 -37.40 29.62
CA ASP A 320 11.09 -38.52 30.50
C ASP A 320 11.87 -37.97 31.71
N TYR A 321 11.21 -37.95 32.88
CA TYR A 321 11.77 -37.35 34.07
C TYR A 321 13.06 -38.06 34.55
N ASP A 322 13.12 -39.41 34.41
CA ASP A 322 14.27 -40.22 34.85
C ASP A 322 15.53 -39.97 34.00
N LYS A 323 15.35 -39.37 32.82
CA LYS A 323 16.47 -38.96 31.92
C LYS A 323 16.96 -37.53 32.18
N ILE A 324 16.32 -36.79 33.10
CA ILE A 324 16.71 -35.42 33.44
C ILE A 324 17.76 -35.48 34.55
N ASN A 325 19.05 -35.41 34.20
CA ASN A 325 20.19 -35.51 35.13
C ASN A 325 20.66 -34.17 35.67
N SER A 326 20.01 -33.05 35.32
CA SER A 326 20.43 -31.71 35.71
C SER A 326 19.25 -30.81 36.01
N LYS A 327 19.47 -29.66 36.63
CA LYS A 327 18.47 -28.61 36.77
C LYS A 327 18.00 -28.16 35.37
N LEU A 328 16.70 -27.97 35.22
CA LEU A 328 16.14 -27.42 34.02
C LEU A 328 16.32 -25.90 33.99
N THR A 329 16.58 -25.37 32.83
CA THR A 329 16.66 -23.92 32.59
C THR A 329 15.75 -23.49 31.41
N ILE A 330 15.06 -22.36 31.59
CA ILE A 330 14.34 -21.69 30.52
C ILE A 330 15.26 -20.61 29.98
N ARG A 331 15.59 -20.69 28.70
CA ARG A 331 16.46 -19.71 28.04
C ARG A 331 16.11 -19.51 26.57
N ASN A 332 16.54 -18.39 26.00
CA ASN A 332 16.47 -18.18 24.57
C ASN A 332 17.31 -19.19 23.80
N PRO A 333 16.90 -19.58 22.58
CA PRO A 333 17.71 -20.41 21.71
C PRO A 333 19.09 -19.78 21.42
N ARG A 334 20.13 -20.59 21.37
CA ARG A 334 21.50 -20.17 21.04
C ARG A 334 21.92 -20.74 19.69
N PRO A 335 22.83 -20.08 18.95
CA PRO A 335 23.43 -20.69 17.77
C PRO A 335 24.05 -22.04 18.12
N GLY A 336 23.65 -23.08 17.39
CA GLY A 336 24.13 -24.45 17.64
C GLY A 336 23.18 -25.30 18.48
N ASP A 337 22.12 -24.77 19.06
CA ASP A 337 21.10 -25.57 19.74
C ASP A 337 20.41 -26.53 18.75
N PHE A 338 20.20 -27.76 19.18
CA PHE A 338 19.47 -28.76 18.42
C PHE A 338 18.83 -29.79 19.35
N PHE A 339 17.78 -30.43 18.88
CA PHE A 339 17.17 -31.59 19.53
C PHE A 339 17.60 -32.86 18.79
N VAL A 340 17.91 -33.90 19.55
CA VAL A 340 18.07 -35.26 19.03
C VAL A 340 16.69 -35.91 19.02
N LEU A 341 16.21 -36.29 17.84
CA LEU A 341 14.83 -36.74 17.64
C LEU A 341 14.67 -38.25 17.89
N ASP A 342 15.73 -39.02 17.69
CA ASP A 342 15.70 -40.48 17.81
C ASP A 342 17.06 -41.03 18.23
N ASP A 343 17.09 -42.32 18.55
CA ASP A 343 18.32 -43.05 18.94
C ASP A 343 19.38 -43.16 17.81
N LYS A 344 18.99 -42.78 16.59
CA LYS A 344 19.91 -42.73 15.42
C LYS A 344 20.65 -41.39 15.30
N GLY A 345 20.37 -40.43 16.23
CA GLY A 345 21.06 -39.18 16.29
C GLY A 345 20.58 -38.11 15.29
N HIS A 346 19.39 -38.26 14.71
CA HIS A 346 18.82 -37.24 13.85
C HIS A 346 18.57 -35.93 14.64
N LYS A 347 19.17 -34.84 14.18
CA LYS A 347 19.12 -33.53 14.83
C LYS A 347 18.12 -32.62 14.14
N LYS A 348 17.29 -31.92 14.94
CA LYS A 348 16.42 -30.82 14.49
C LYS A 348 16.87 -29.53 15.19
N LYS A 349 17.14 -28.49 14.40
CA LYS A 349 17.42 -27.13 14.89
C LYS A 349 16.18 -26.47 15.39
#